data_2daa75739a6894326539e9ed8f3a8037
#
_entry.id   2daa75739a6894326539e9ed8f3a8037
#
_cell.length_a   1.000
_cell.length_b   1.000
_cell.length_c   1.000
_cell.angle_alpha   90.00
_cell.angle_beta   90.00
_cell.angle_gamma   90.00
#
_symmetry.space_group_name_H-M   'P 1'
#
loop_
_entity.id
_entity.type
_entity.pdbx_description
1 polymer ?
#
loop_
_entity_poly.entity_id
_entity_poly.type
_entity_poly.pdbx_seq_one_letter_code
_entity_poly.pdbx_strand_id
1 'polypeptide(L)'
;MANVLIRTTEGDITVRLYDETPKHRDNFLKLAEEAYYDGTLFHRVIKDFMIQGGDPDSIGAPAGKSLGVGGPDYTIEAEILPSLYHKRGALCAARQGDEVNPEKRSSGSQFYIVWGKKYSAGELRQMEKQMQMQQEQTVFNGLASKRRDMIMKLRRERDMAGLSALQDELLAETHAICASMPKPQFSAEQKEAYANVGGTPFLDGQYTVFGEVESGIDIVGKIQETPTGRGDRPTSDIKVVSMEVMR
;
A
#
# COMPACT_ATOMS: atom_id res chain seq x y z
N MET A 1 5.13 -21.42 -7.50
CA MET A 1 4.69 -20.05 -7.82
C MET A 1 3.65 -20.14 -8.93
N ALA A 2 2.56 -19.41 -8.83
CA ALA A 2 1.50 -19.40 -9.84
C ALA A 2 1.53 -18.08 -10.61
N ASN A 3 1.26 -18.15 -11.91
CA ASN A 3 1.15 -16.98 -12.76
C ASN A 3 -0.31 -16.75 -13.17
N VAL A 4 -0.69 -15.49 -13.32
CA VAL A 4 -2.01 -15.10 -13.80
C VAL A 4 -1.84 -14.14 -14.99
N LEU A 5 -2.46 -14.49 -16.11
CA LEU A 5 -2.57 -13.62 -17.28
C LEU A 5 -3.79 -12.72 -17.12
N ILE A 6 -3.59 -11.42 -17.07
CA ILE A 6 -4.62 -10.39 -17.04
C ILE A 6 -4.75 -9.82 -18.45
N ARG A 7 -5.81 -10.17 -19.16
CA ARG A 7 -6.10 -9.55 -20.45
C ARG A 7 -6.87 -8.26 -20.27
N THR A 8 -6.35 -7.17 -20.80
CA THR A 8 -7.00 -5.86 -20.72
C THR A 8 -7.31 -5.30 -22.09
N THR A 9 -8.13 -4.28 -22.14
CA THR A 9 -8.40 -3.54 -23.40
C THR A 9 -7.15 -2.82 -23.94
N GLU A 10 -6.09 -2.68 -23.15
CA GLU A 10 -4.84 -1.99 -23.52
C GLU A 10 -3.70 -2.96 -23.85
N GLY A 11 -3.87 -4.25 -23.55
CA GLY A 11 -2.91 -5.33 -23.75
C GLY A 11 -2.86 -6.29 -22.58
N ASP A 12 -1.97 -7.25 -22.65
CA ASP A 12 -1.84 -8.35 -21.69
C ASP A 12 -0.77 -8.05 -20.64
N ILE A 13 -1.08 -8.39 -19.38
CA ILE A 13 -0.16 -8.26 -18.23
C ILE A 13 -0.09 -9.64 -17.57
N THR A 14 1.10 -10.22 -17.46
CA THR A 14 1.30 -11.45 -16.68
C THR A 14 1.86 -11.09 -15.33
N VAL A 15 1.22 -11.57 -14.27
CA VAL A 15 1.69 -11.41 -12.89
C VAL A 15 2.09 -12.74 -12.31
N ARG A 16 3.18 -12.75 -11.57
CA ARG A 16 3.66 -13.88 -10.76
C ARG A 16 3.25 -13.64 -9.32
N LEU A 17 2.62 -14.63 -8.68
CA LEU A 17 2.18 -14.55 -7.29
C LEU A 17 3.22 -15.16 -6.34
N TYR A 18 3.38 -14.58 -5.17
CA TYR A 18 4.36 -15.00 -4.17
C TYR A 18 3.81 -16.09 -3.25
N ASP A 19 4.63 -17.10 -2.97
CA ASP A 19 4.27 -18.19 -2.05
C ASP A 19 4.33 -17.74 -0.58
N GLU A 20 5.05 -16.67 -0.29
CA GLU A 20 5.21 -16.08 1.03
C GLU A 20 3.95 -15.36 1.54
N THR A 21 2.98 -15.08 0.65
CA THR A 21 1.71 -14.45 0.98
C THR A 21 0.54 -15.34 0.54
N PRO A 22 0.40 -16.54 1.13
CA PRO A 22 -0.52 -17.57 0.65
C PRO A 22 -1.99 -17.16 0.71
N LYS A 23 -2.42 -16.38 1.70
CA LYS A 23 -3.82 -15.94 1.82
C LYS A 23 -4.22 -15.07 0.64
N HIS A 24 -3.37 -14.10 0.27
CA HIS A 24 -3.62 -13.21 -0.87
C HIS A 24 -3.47 -13.94 -2.19
N ARG A 25 -2.42 -14.76 -2.34
CA ARG A 25 -2.19 -15.59 -3.52
C ARG A 25 -3.41 -16.48 -3.81
N ASP A 26 -3.82 -17.29 -2.83
CA ASP A 26 -4.87 -18.29 -3.02
C ASP A 26 -6.23 -17.64 -3.27
N ASN A 27 -6.51 -16.51 -2.59
CA ASN A 27 -7.70 -15.72 -2.85
C ASN A 27 -7.71 -15.12 -4.27
N PHE A 28 -6.60 -14.55 -4.72
CA PHE A 28 -6.50 -13.98 -6.06
C PHE A 28 -6.67 -15.03 -7.15
N LEU A 29 -6.04 -16.22 -6.97
CA LEU A 29 -6.20 -17.36 -7.87
C LEU A 29 -7.67 -17.82 -7.94
N LYS A 30 -8.32 -18.00 -6.78
CA LYS A 30 -9.72 -18.38 -6.69
C LYS A 30 -10.61 -17.40 -7.46
N LEU A 31 -10.47 -16.11 -7.23
CA LEU A 31 -11.28 -15.09 -7.90
C LEU A 31 -11.02 -15.02 -9.41
N ALA A 32 -9.77 -15.25 -9.84
CA ALA A 32 -9.42 -15.34 -11.26
C ALA A 32 -10.07 -16.58 -11.92
N GLU A 33 -10.02 -17.76 -11.27
CA GLU A 33 -10.65 -19.00 -11.77
C GLU A 33 -12.19 -18.89 -11.80
N GLU A 34 -12.79 -18.13 -10.89
CA GLU A 34 -14.23 -17.85 -10.84
C GLU A 34 -14.68 -16.75 -11.83
N ALA A 35 -13.77 -16.22 -12.65
CA ALA A 35 -14.02 -15.09 -13.57
C ALA A 35 -14.58 -13.83 -12.86
N TYR A 36 -14.29 -13.67 -11.56
CA TYR A 36 -14.78 -12.56 -10.74
C TYR A 36 -14.34 -11.20 -11.26
N TYR A 37 -13.17 -11.14 -11.87
CA TYR A 37 -12.57 -9.90 -12.38
C TYR A 37 -13.02 -9.55 -13.81
N ASP A 38 -13.71 -10.44 -14.51
CA ASP A 38 -14.07 -10.24 -15.90
C ASP A 38 -15.04 -9.06 -16.06
N GLY A 39 -14.67 -8.14 -16.91
CA GLY A 39 -15.41 -6.91 -17.15
C GLY A 39 -15.22 -5.79 -16.10
N THR A 40 -14.46 -6.04 -15.03
CA THR A 40 -14.10 -4.97 -14.07
C THR A 40 -13.17 -3.95 -14.71
N LEU A 41 -13.08 -2.76 -14.11
CA LEU A 41 -12.25 -1.67 -14.60
C LEU A 41 -11.00 -1.47 -13.75
N PHE A 42 -9.93 -0.97 -14.37
CA PHE A 42 -8.96 -0.16 -13.65
C PHE A 42 -9.60 1.18 -13.32
N HIS A 43 -10.33 1.20 -12.22
CA HIS A 43 -11.23 2.30 -11.86
C HIS A 43 -10.52 3.51 -11.23
N ARG A 44 -9.25 3.35 -10.83
CA ARG A 44 -8.43 4.41 -10.27
C ARG A 44 -7.00 4.31 -10.82
N VAL A 45 -6.55 5.37 -11.46
CA VAL A 45 -5.23 5.46 -12.08
C VAL A 45 -4.60 6.77 -11.66
N ILE A 46 -3.42 6.70 -11.08
CA ILE A 46 -2.63 7.89 -10.71
C ILE A 46 -1.26 7.79 -11.36
N LYS A 47 -0.97 8.77 -12.22
CA LYS A 47 0.30 8.88 -12.91
C LYS A 47 1.47 8.90 -11.93
N ASP A 48 2.56 8.21 -12.27
CA ASP A 48 3.76 8.05 -11.45
C ASP A 48 3.50 7.43 -10.07
N PHE A 49 2.36 6.72 -9.93
CA PHE A 49 2.00 6.05 -8.68
C PHE A 49 1.54 4.62 -8.92
N MET A 50 0.28 4.40 -9.34
CA MET A 50 -0.26 3.04 -9.49
C MET A 50 -1.50 3.00 -10.40
N ILE A 51 -1.88 1.78 -10.81
CA ILE A 51 -3.17 1.46 -11.41
C ILE A 51 -3.92 0.50 -10.50
N GLN A 52 -5.18 0.79 -10.19
CA GLN A 52 -6.01 0.02 -9.25
C GLN A 52 -7.27 -0.52 -9.91
N GLY A 53 -7.55 -1.78 -9.68
CA GLY A 53 -8.71 -2.51 -10.19
C GLY A 53 -9.33 -3.44 -9.15
N GLY A 54 -10.22 -4.35 -9.62
CA GLY A 54 -10.81 -5.41 -8.80
C GLY A 54 -12.07 -5.00 -8.02
N ASP A 55 -12.68 -3.86 -8.34
CA ASP A 55 -13.99 -3.46 -7.82
C ASP A 55 -15.11 -4.08 -8.69
N PRO A 56 -15.93 -5.01 -8.18
CA PRO A 56 -17.02 -5.62 -8.95
C PRO A 56 -18.10 -4.61 -9.37
N ASP A 57 -18.29 -3.52 -8.60
CA ASP A 57 -19.24 -2.47 -8.91
C ASP A 57 -18.83 -1.63 -10.13
N SER A 58 -17.63 -1.84 -10.64
CA SER A 58 -17.11 -1.19 -11.83
C SER A 58 -17.62 -1.82 -13.14
N ILE A 59 -18.18 -3.04 -13.09
CA ILE A 59 -18.73 -3.72 -14.28
C ILE A 59 -19.91 -2.93 -14.82
N GLY A 60 -19.76 -2.44 -16.07
CA GLY A 60 -20.81 -1.64 -16.72
C GLY A 60 -21.14 -0.32 -16.02
N ALA A 61 -20.28 0.16 -15.14
CA ALA A 61 -20.51 1.38 -14.38
C ALA A 61 -20.58 2.61 -15.29
N PRO A 62 -21.65 3.42 -15.20
CA PRO A 62 -21.75 4.64 -16.01
C PRO A 62 -20.63 5.62 -15.67
N ALA A 63 -20.30 6.49 -16.65
CA ALA A 63 -19.35 7.57 -16.41
C ALA A 63 -19.75 8.42 -15.20
N GLY A 64 -18.80 8.72 -14.32
CA GLY A 64 -19.03 9.52 -13.11
C GLY A 64 -19.53 8.76 -11.89
N LYS A 65 -19.86 7.45 -11.98
CA LYS A 65 -20.13 6.63 -10.80
C LYS A 65 -18.87 6.57 -9.91
N SER A 66 -19.06 6.83 -8.61
CA SER A 66 -17.99 6.63 -7.63
C SER A 66 -17.74 5.13 -7.45
N LEU A 67 -16.47 4.72 -7.53
CA LEU A 67 -16.00 3.34 -7.44
C LEU A 67 -14.93 3.22 -6.35
N GLY A 68 -14.49 2.00 -6.08
CA GLY A 68 -13.43 1.72 -5.11
C GLY A 68 -13.91 1.31 -3.73
N VAL A 69 -15.22 1.05 -3.58
CA VAL A 69 -15.81 0.57 -2.31
C VAL A 69 -16.38 -0.85 -2.41
N GLY A 70 -16.56 -1.37 -3.63
CA GLY A 70 -17.07 -2.72 -3.87
C GLY A 70 -16.05 -3.81 -3.55
N GLY A 71 -16.57 -5.02 -3.31
CA GLY A 71 -15.77 -6.21 -3.03
C GLY A 71 -16.65 -7.35 -2.54
N PRO A 72 -16.07 -8.54 -2.30
CA PRO A 72 -16.77 -9.62 -1.62
C PRO A 72 -17.01 -9.27 -0.14
N ASP A 73 -17.93 -9.99 0.52
CA ASP A 73 -18.33 -9.77 1.91
C ASP A 73 -17.26 -10.19 2.95
N TYR A 74 -15.99 -10.16 2.57
CA TYR A 74 -14.87 -10.49 3.46
C TYR A 74 -13.63 -9.64 3.17
N THR A 75 -12.75 -9.60 4.15
CA THR A 75 -11.43 -9.00 4.06
C THR A 75 -10.35 -10.04 4.34
N ILE A 76 -9.13 -9.80 3.87
CA ILE A 76 -7.99 -10.71 4.06
C ILE A 76 -7.08 -10.14 5.14
N GLU A 77 -6.62 -10.99 6.07
CA GLU A 77 -5.62 -10.59 7.05
C GLU A 77 -4.32 -10.15 6.35
N ALA A 78 -3.72 -9.09 6.86
CA ALA A 78 -2.50 -8.54 6.28
C ALA A 78 -1.35 -9.57 6.31
N GLU A 79 -0.63 -9.69 5.18
CA GLU A 79 0.60 -10.48 5.03
C GLU A 79 1.75 -9.54 4.63
N ILE A 80 2.01 -8.55 5.49
CA ILE A 80 3.02 -7.51 5.23
C ILE A 80 4.39 -8.02 5.65
N LEU A 81 5.25 -8.29 4.67
CA LEU A 81 6.60 -8.81 4.86
C LEU A 81 7.64 -7.77 4.45
N PRO A 82 8.67 -7.52 5.27
CA PRO A 82 9.73 -6.54 4.94
C PRO A 82 10.53 -6.85 3.68
N SER A 83 10.59 -8.12 3.27
CA SER A 83 11.24 -8.57 2.05
C SER A 83 10.44 -8.29 0.77
N LEU A 84 9.13 -8.05 0.90
CA LEU A 84 8.22 -7.75 -0.21
C LEU A 84 7.87 -6.27 -0.18
N TYR A 85 8.35 -5.52 -1.15
CA TYR A 85 8.28 -4.07 -1.16
C TYR A 85 7.75 -3.52 -2.49
N HIS A 86 7.33 -2.26 -2.48
CA HIS A 86 6.57 -1.62 -3.55
C HIS A 86 7.47 -1.12 -4.69
N LYS A 87 8.31 -1.98 -5.27
CA LYS A 87 9.01 -1.65 -6.52
C LYS A 87 8.03 -1.53 -7.68
N ARG A 88 8.45 -0.91 -8.78
CA ARG A 88 7.64 -0.89 -10.02
C ARG A 88 7.31 -2.31 -10.44
N GLY A 89 6.05 -2.52 -10.79
CA GLY A 89 5.50 -3.82 -11.13
C GLY A 89 5.02 -4.65 -9.94
N ALA A 90 5.20 -4.21 -8.69
CA ALA A 90 4.66 -4.92 -7.54
C ALA A 90 3.12 -4.98 -7.61
N LEU A 91 2.56 -6.17 -7.39
CA LEU A 91 1.12 -6.43 -7.26
C LEU A 91 0.75 -6.44 -5.78
N CYS A 92 -0.14 -5.55 -5.40
CA CYS A 92 -0.45 -5.24 -4.00
C CYS A 92 -1.95 -5.25 -3.75
N ALA A 93 -2.35 -5.57 -2.52
CA ALA A 93 -3.75 -5.52 -2.12
C ALA A 93 -4.14 -4.13 -1.64
N ALA A 94 -5.27 -3.61 -2.15
CA ALA A 94 -5.86 -2.38 -1.65
C ALA A 94 -6.50 -2.60 -0.27
N ARG A 95 -6.66 -1.54 0.51
CA ARG A 95 -7.32 -1.58 1.82
C ARG A 95 -7.89 -0.22 2.21
N GLN A 96 -8.79 -0.22 3.19
CA GLN A 96 -9.25 1.00 3.85
C GLN A 96 -8.16 1.62 4.73
N GLY A 97 -8.28 2.92 5.01
CA GLY A 97 -7.35 3.66 5.86
C GLY A 97 -7.34 3.18 7.33
N ASP A 98 -6.22 3.46 8.03
CA ASP A 98 -5.97 2.98 9.41
C ASP A 98 -7.03 3.44 10.42
N GLU A 99 -7.72 4.57 10.18
CA GLU A 99 -8.78 5.10 11.06
C GLU A 99 -9.97 4.13 11.21
N VAL A 100 -10.30 3.40 10.14
CA VAL A 100 -11.41 2.43 10.10
C VAL A 100 -10.92 0.98 10.04
N ASN A 101 -9.63 0.78 9.79
CA ASN A 101 -9.01 -0.53 9.59
C ASN A 101 -7.61 -0.60 10.24
N PRO A 102 -7.52 -0.50 11.58
CA PRO A 102 -6.25 -0.51 12.30
C PRO A 102 -5.46 -1.82 12.16
N GLU A 103 -6.14 -2.92 11.84
CA GLU A 103 -5.53 -4.23 11.58
C GLU A 103 -4.92 -4.34 10.18
N LYS A 104 -5.05 -3.29 9.35
CA LYS A 104 -4.57 -3.24 7.96
C LYS A 104 -5.05 -4.39 7.09
N ARG A 105 -6.24 -4.92 7.37
CA ARG A 105 -6.84 -5.99 6.57
C ARG A 105 -7.05 -5.51 5.14
N SER A 106 -6.73 -6.38 4.19
CA SER A 106 -6.86 -6.09 2.76
C SER A 106 -8.30 -6.26 2.27
N SER A 107 -8.67 -5.53 1.22
CA SER A 107 -9.87 -5.81 0.44
C SER A 107 -9.85 -7.26 -0.06
N GLY A 108 -11.01 -7.89 -0.10
CA GLY A 108 -11.15 -9.25 -0.62
C GLY A 108 -10.91 -9.38 -2.13
N SER A 109 -10.98 -8.26 -2.90
CA SER A 109 -10.79 -8.32 -4.36
C SER A 109 -9.98 -7.19 -4.96
N GLN A 110 -9.95 -6.00 -4.34
CA GLN A 110 -9.28 -4.86 -4.96
C GLN A 110 -7.76 -4.96 -4.82
N PHE A 111 -7.08 -4.74 -5.93
CA PHE A 111 -5.63 -4.77 -6.04
C PHE A 111 -5.11 -3.55 -6.80
N TYR A 112 -3.82 -3.29 -6.68
CA TYR A 112 -3.15 -2.29 -7.51
C TYR A 112 -1.78 -2.80 -7.97
N ILE A 113 -1.35 -2.29 -9.13
CA ILE A 113 -0.02 -2.53 -9.68
C ILE A 113 0.75 -1.22 -9.58
N VAL A 114 1.92 -1.28 -8.96
CA VAL A 114 2.78 -0.12 -8.74
C VAL A 114 3.47 0.30 -10.04
N TRP A 115 3.40 1.60 -10.35
CA TRP A 115 4.30 2.23 -11.32
C TRP A 115 5.41 3.00 -10.62
N GLY A 116 5.05 4.00 -9.82
CA GLY A 116 5.96 4.81 -9.04
C GLY A 116 6.95 5.63 -9.87
N LYS A 117 7.87 6.29 -9.19
CA LYS A 117 8.98 7.04 -9.79
C LYS A 117 10.32 6.48 -9.34
N LYS A 118 11.41 6.91 -9.97
CA LYS A 118 12.77 6.65 -9.51
C LYS A 118 13.16 7.66 -8.44
N TYR A 119 13.99 7.24 -7.50
CA TYR A 119 14.45 8.05 -6.38
C TYR A 119 15.97 8.17 -6.37
N SER A 120 16.46 9.35 -6.13
CA SER A 120 17.87 9.57 -5.86
C SER A 120 18.26 9.05 -4.47
N ALA A 121 19.54 8.76 -4.27
CA ALA A 121 20.05 8.38 -2.96
C ALA A 121 19.77 9.43 -1.87
N GLY A 122 19.69 10.72 -2.25
CA GLY A 122 19.33 11.80 -1.34
C GLY A 122 17.88 11.74 -0.89
N GLU A 123 16.94 11.49 -1.81
CA GLU A 123 15.51 11.33 -1.49
C GLU A 123 15.27 10.12 -0.59
N LEU A 124 15.90 8.97 -0.89
CA LEU A 124 15.79 7.77 -0.07
C LEU A 124 16.30 8.01 1.36
N ARG A 125 17.46 8.67 1.52
CA ARG A 125 17.97 9.05 2.85
C ARG A 125 17.02 10.00 3.61
N GLN A 126 16.36 10.91 2.89
CA GLN A 126 15.36 11.78 3.52
C GLN A 126 14.13 11.00 3.99
N MET A 127 13.67 10.03 3.21
CA MET A 127 12.59 9.13 3.61
C MET A 127 12.98 8.29 4.84
N GLU A 128 14.19 7.75 4.90
CA GLU A 128 14.69 7.03 6.07
C GLU A 128 14.65 7.90 7.34
N LYS A 129 15.04 9.18 7.23
CA LYS A 129 14.92 10.12 8.35
C LYS A 129 13.46 10.33 8.78
N GLN A 130 12.55 10.45 7.81
CA GLN A 130 11.12 10.58 8.12
C GLN A 130 10.56 9.33 8.81
N MET A 131 10.96 8.14 8.36
CA MET A 131 10.58 6.88 9.01
C MET A 131 11.09 6.80 10.46
N GLN A 132 12.32 7.25 10.71
CA GLN A 132 12.89 7.34 12.06
C GLN A 132 12.11 8.32 12.94
N MET A 133 11.83 9.51 12.44
CA MET A 133 10.99 10.50 13.16
C MET A 133 9.58 9.94 13.45
N GLN A 134 8.99 9.23 12.51
CA GLN A 134 7.68 8.58 12.71
C GLN A 134 7.74 7.48 13.78
N GLN A 135 8.82 6.71 13.82
CA GLN A 135 9.05 5.71 14.88
C GLN A 135 9.14 6.38 16.26
N GLU A 136 9.95 7.44 16.37
CA GLU A 136 10.08 8.22 17.62
C GLU A 136 8.73 8.82 18.07
N GLN A 137 7.97 9.40 17.12
CA GLN A 137 6.65 9.94 17.41
C GLN A 137 5.66 8.87 17.89
N THR A 138 5.72 7.68 17.30
CA THR A 138 4.86 6.55 17.69
C THR A 138 5.18 6.09 19.11
N VAL A 139 6.46 5.96 19.45
CA VAL A 139 6.90 5.60 20.82
C VAL A 139 6.48 6.67 21.80
N PHE A 140 6.73 7.96 21.50
CA PHE A 140 6.34 9.08 22.35
C PHE A 140 4.84 9.11 22.61
N ASN A 141 4.02 8.96 21.56
CA ASN A 141 2.56 8.97 21.69
C ASN A 141 2.07 7.79 22.55
N GLY A 142 2.70 6.61 22.40
CA GLY A 142 2.42 5.45 23.25
C GLY A 142 2.72 5.70 24.72
N LEU A 143 3.85 6.32 25.04
CA LEU A 143 4.24 6.71 26.41
C LEU A 143 3.31 7.79 26.95
N ALA A 144 3.02 8.82 26.18
CA ALA A 144 2.10 9.90 26.55
C ALA A 144 0.68 9.37 26.83
N SER A 145 0.20 8.40 26.04
CA SER A 145 -1.09 7.74 26.27
C SER A 145 -1.12 7.02 27.63
N LYS A 146 -0.06 6.33 28.01
CA LYS A 146 0.07 5.67 29.33
C LYS A 146 0.11 6.66 30.49
N ARG A 147 0.56 7.88 30.28
CA ARG A 147 0.65 8.97 31.29
C ARG A 147 -0.51 9.98 31.18
N ARG A 148 -1.58 9.65 30.42
CA ARG A 148 -2.71 10.54 30.12
C ARG A 148 -3.31 11.18 31.38
N ASP A 149 -3.54 10.40 32.41
CA ASP A 149 -4.18 10.90 33.64
C ASP A 149 -3.29 11.94 34.35
N MET A 150 -1.97 11.70 34.38
CA MET A 150 -0.99 12.64 34.92
C MET A 150 -0.95 13.93 34.13
N ILE A 151 -0.93 13.82 32.78
CA ILE A 151 -0.99 14.99 31.88
C ILE A 151 -2.26 15.80 32.14
N MET A 152 -3.41 15.12 32.26
CA MET A 152 -4.70 15.79 32.51
C MET A 152 -4.76 16.45 33.89
N LYS A 153 -4.15 15.82 34.94
CA LYS A 153 -4.02 16.40 36.27
C LYS A 153 -3.19 17.70 36.24
N LEU A 154 -1.97 17.65 35.71
CA LEU A 154 -1.08 18.81 35.60
C LEU A 154 -1.71 19.97 34.82
N ARG A 155 -2.42 19.66 33.73
CA ARG A 155 -3.17 20.67 32.95
C ARG A 155 -4.27 21.33 33.78
N ARG A 156 -5.03 20.57 34.57
CA ARG A 156 -6.11 21.07 35.42
C ARG A 156 -5.56 21.97 36.52
N GLU A 157 -4.40 21.60 37.11
CA GLU A 157 -3.70 22.35 38.14
C GLU A 157 -2.93 23.54 37.56
N ARG A 158 -2.86 23.70 36.22
CA ARG A 158 -2.06 24.70 35.49
C ARG A 158 -0.56 24.65 35.83
N ASP A 159 -0.07 23.48 36.21
CA ASP A 159 1.33 23.25 36.52
C ASP A 159 2.15 23.12 35.23
N MET A 160 2.60 24.27 34.72
CA MET A 160 3.40 24.29 33.48
C MET A 160 4.81 23.73 33.70
N ALA A 161 5.37 23.88 34.92
CA ALA A 161 6.67 23.34 35.25
C ALA A 161 6.63 21.77 35.27
N GLY A 162 5.60 21.22 35.92
CA GLY A 162 5.35 19.78 35.95
C GLY A 162 5.08 19.22 34.54
N LEU A 163 4.35 19.91 33.68
CA LEU A 163 4.14 19.51 32.27
C LEU A 163 5.45 19.49 31.48
N SER A 164 6.30 20.51 31.64
CA SER A 164 7.61 20.56 30.99
C SER A 164 8.51 19.41 31.46
N ALA A 165 8.59 19.19 32.75
CA ALA A 165 9.39 18.09 33.33
C ALA A 165 8.92 16.72 32.85
N LEU A 166 7.60 16.49 32.78
CA LEU A 166 7.03 15.26 32.24
C LEU A 166 7.33 15.09 30.75
N GLN A 167 7.29 16.16 29.97
CA GLN A 167 7.66 16.14 28.55
C GLN A 167 9.13 15.74 28.37
N ASP A 168 10.03 16.32 29.15
CA ASP A 168 11.46 15.99 29.12
C ASP A 168 11.72 14.52 29.49
N GLU A 169 11.00 14.00 30.53
CA GLU A 169 11.04 12.60 30.91
C GLU A 169 10.58 11.69 29.76
N LEU A 170 9.44 12.00 29.14
CA LEU A 170 8.90 11.23 28.01
C LEU A 170 9.83 11.25 26.80
N LEU A 171 10.48 12.36 26.52
CA LEU A 171 11.48 12.46 25.44
C LEU A 171 12.70 11.59 25.74
N ALA A 172 13.24 11.66 26.97
CA ALA A 172 14.36 10.82 27.38
C ALA A 172 14.04 9.33 27.30
N GLU A 173 12.85 8.93 27.77
CA GLU A 173 12.37 7.53 27.70
C GLU A 173 12.18 7.11 26.22
N THR A 174 11.62 7.97 25.37
CA THR A 174 11.49 7.75 23.93
C THR A 174 12.84 7.49 23.27
N HIS A 175 13.83 8.35 23.53
CA HIS A 175 15.18 8.20 22.97
C HIS A 175 15.84 6.89 23.42
N ALA A 176 15.69 6.53 24.71
CA ALA A 176 16.24 5.28 25.25
C ALA A 176 15.60 4.04 24.58
N ILE A 177 14.29 4.04 24.40
CA ILE A 177 13.57 2.95 23.71
C ILE A 177 14.01 2.89 22.24
N CYS A 178 14.00 4.01 21.51
CA CYS A 178 14.36 4.05 20.10
C CYS A 178 15.84 3.66 19.86
N ALA A 179 16.74 3.95 20.80
CA ALA A 179 18.14 3.54 20.72
C ALA A 179 18.30 2.00 20.76
N SER A 180 17.37 1.28 21.39
CA SER A 180 17.36 -0.17 21.46
C SER A 180 16.60 -0.85 20.31
N MET A 181 15.85 -0.08 19.52
CA MET A 181 15.07 -0.58 18.38
C MET A 181 15.90 -0.58 17.09
N PRO A 182 15.61 -1.48 16.14
CA PRO A 182 16.15 -1.38 14.79
C PRO A 182 15.76 -0.03 14.16
N LYS A 183 16.74 0.68 13.62
CA LYS A 183 16.46 1.93 12.88
C LYS A 183 15.75 1.60 11.57
N PRO A 184 14.60 2.21 11.28
CA PRO A 184 13.96 2.06 9.99
C PRO A 184 14.91 2.56 8.88
N GLN A 185 15.18 1.68 7.93
CA GLN A 185 16.01 1.98 6.77
C GLN A 185 15.68 1.02 5.63
N PHE A 186 15.89 1.44 4.41
CA PHE A 186 15.78 0.57 3.25
C PHE A 186 16.99 -0.37 3.18
N SER A 187 16.75 -1.60 2.76
CA SER A 187 17.83 -2.54 2.43
C SER A 187 18.63 -2.04 1.20
N ALA A 188 19.81 -2.62 0.97
CA ALA A 188 20.59 -2.32 -0.21
C ALA A 188 19.80 -2.64 -1.51
N GLU A 189 19.08 -3.76 -1.52
CA GLU A 189 18.25 -4.20 -2.64
C GLU A 189 17.08 -3.23 -2.89
N GLN A 190 16.38 -2.76 -1.83
CA GLN A 190 15.33 -1.77 -1.96
C GLN A 190 15.88 -0.45 -2.53
N LYS A 191 17.03 0.03 -2.04
CA LYS A 191 17.67 1.25 -2.55
C LYS A 191 18.03 1.14 -4.02
N GLU A 192 18.58 0.00 -4.42
CA GLU A 192 18.90 -0.28 -5.82
C GLU A 192 17.65 -0.34 -6.68
N ALA A 193 16.61 -1.05 -6.25
CA ALA A 193 15.36 -1.16 -6.98
C ALA A 193 14.68 0.21 -7.15
N TYR A 194 14.57 1.00 -6.08
CA TYR A 194 13.94 2.33 -6.15
C TYR A 194 14.75 3.34 -6.97
N ALA A 195 16.07 3.21 -7.01
CA ALA A 195 16.91 4.07 -7.82
C ALA A 195 16.87 3.71 -9.31
N ASN A 196 16.90 2.41 -9.65
CA ASN A 196 17.05 1.94 -11.03
C ASN A 196 15.72 1.64 -11.71
N VAL A 197 14.80 0.99 -11.00
CA VAL A 197 13.49 0.58 -11.53
C VAL A 197 12.41 1.59 -11.16
N GLY A 198 12.38 2.03 -9.91
CA GLY A 198 11.37 2.91 -9.34
C GLY A 198 10.38 2.16 -8.46
N GLY A 199 9.38 2.89 -7.95
CA GLY A 199 8.36 2.33 -7.07
C GLY A 199 7.73 3.35 -6.14
N THR A 200 7.16 2.88 -5.03
CA THR A 200 6.45 3.70 -4.04
C THR A 200 6.89 3.35 -2.61
N PRO A 201 8.14 3.67 -2.22
CA PRO A 201 8.74 3.25 -0.95
C PRO A 201 7.97 3.69 0.30
N PHE A 202 7.14 4.73 0.20
CA PHE A 202 6.31 5.22 1.30
C PHE A 202 5.14 4.28 1.65
N LEU A 203 4.85 3.26 0.81
CA LEU A 203 3.85 2.23 1.09
C LEU A 203 4.44 0.98 1.77
N ASP A 204 5.76 0.87 1.85
CA ASP A 204 6.42 -0.28 2.46
C ASP A 204 6.01 -0.44 3.93
N GLY A 205 5.71 -1.68 4.34
CA GLY A 205 5.21 -1.96 5.68
C GLY A 205 3.77 -1.52 5.95
N GLN A 206 3.06 -1.01 4.94
CA GLN A 206 1.68 -0.51 5.09
C GLN A 206 0.65 -1.35 4.33
N TYR A 207 1.05 -2.01 3.26
CA TYR A 207 0.18 -2.82 2.41
C TYR A 207 0.82 -4.17 2.12
N THR A 208 0.00 -5.18 1.85
CA THR A 208 0.49 -6.49 1.43
C THR A 208 0.88 -6.44 -0.04
N VAL A 209 2.13 -6.78 -0.31
CA VAL A 209 2.66 -7.07 -1.65
C VAL A 209 2.60 -8.58 -1.83
N PHE A 210 1.85 -9.07 -2.82
CA PHE A 210 1.61 -10.51 -2.97
C PHE A 210 2.00 -11.07 -4.35
N GLY A 211 2.61 -10.24 -5.18
CA GLY A 211 3.12 -10.64 -6.49
C GLY A 211 3.86 -9.52 -7.21
N GLU A 212 4.21 -9.78 -8.44
CA GLU A 212 4.84 -8.81 -9.33
C GLU A 212 4.50 -9.06 -10.79
N VAL A 213 4.59 -8.03 -11.61
CA VAL A 213 4.48 -8.13 -13.07
C VAL A 213 5.71 -8.84 -13.61
N GLU A 214 5.50 -9.95 -14.32
CA GLU A 214 6.52 -10.73 -15.00
C GLU A 214 6.69 -10.29 -16.46
N SER A 215 5.55 -9.96 -17.12
CA SER A 215 5.56 -9.38 -18.47
C SER A 215 4.41 -8.39 -18.64
N GLY A 216 4.51 -7.46 -19.60
CA GLY A 216 3.49 -6.44 -19.84
C GLY A 216 3.63 -5.20 -18.96
N ILE A 217 4.82 -4.92 -18.42
CA ILE A 217 5.08 -3.69 -17.66
C ILE A 217 4.90 -2.43 -18.52
N ASP A 218 5.13 -2.50 -19.80
CA ASP A 218 4.86 -1.45 -20.78
C ASP A 218 3.36 -1.15 -20.89
N ILE A 219 2.49 -2.17 -20.78
CA ILE A 219 1.03 -2.01 -20.72
C ILE A 219 0.63 -1.29 -19.44
N VAL A 220 1.20 -1.64 -18.28
CA VAL A 220 1.01 -0.88 -17.04
C VAL A 220 1.44 0.58 -17.25
N GLY A 221 2.58 0.81 -17.92
CA GLY A 221 3.06 2.14 -18.28
C GLY A 221 2.10 2.91 -19.16
N LYS A 222 1.49 2.26 -20.15
CA LYS A 222 0.47 2.85 -21.02
C LYS A 222 -0.78 3.22 -20.22
N ILE A 223 -1.26 2.33 -19.37
CA ILE A 223 -2.46 2.55 -18.54
C ILE A 223 -2.25 3.74 -17.59
N GLN A 224 -1.12 3.82 -16.89
CA GLN A 224 -0.86 4.90 -15.92
C GLN A 224 -0.74 6.30 -16.55
N GLU A 225 -0.52 6.39 -17.86
CA GLU A 225 -0.51 7.66 -18.60
C GLU A 225 -1.92 8.10 -19.07
N THR A 226 -2.95 7.27 -18.86
CA THR A 226 -4.31 7.56 -19.29
C THR A 226 -4.85 8.82 -18.59
N PRO A 227 -5.47 9.76 -19.29
CA PRO A 227 -6.12 10.90 -18.67
C PRO A 227 -7.22 10.48 -17.70
N THR A 228 -7.25 11.10 -16.54
CA THR A 228 -8.20 10.81 -15.47
C THR A 228 -9.07 12.01 -15.13
N GLY A 229 -10.26 11.73 -14.62
CA GLY A 229 -11.22 12.70 -14.12
C GLY A 229 -11.37 12.65 -12.60
N ARG A 230 -12.58 12.97 -12.14
CA ARG A 230 -12.89 12.96 -10.69
C ARG A 230 -12.65 11.58 -10.08
N GLY A 231 -11.98 11.56 -8.93
CA GLY A 231 -11.65 10.33 -8.21
C GLY A 231 -10.58 9.49 -8.90
N ASP A 232 -9.72 10.12 -9.70
CA ASP A 232 -8.64 9.46 -10.45
C ASP A 232 -9.15 8.37 -11.42
N ARG A 233 -10.44 8.42 -11.79
CA ARG A 233 -11.03 7.48 -12.74
C ARG A 233 -10.58 7.83 -14.17
N PRO A 234 -10.09 6.85 -14.96
CA PRO A 234 -9.80 7.05 -16.38
C PRO A 234 -11.01 7.64 -17.13
N THR A 235 -10.76 8.61 -18.00
CA THR A 235 -11.82 9.22 -18.84
C THR A 235 -12.35 8.27 -19.92
N SER A 236 -11.55 7.26 -20.27
CA SER A 236 -11.92 6.12 -21.12
C SER A 236 -11.76 4.84 -20.29
N ASP A 237 -12.78 4.01 -20.26
CA ASP A 237 -12.76 2.79 -19.44
C ASP A 237 -11.70 1.82 -19.91
N ILE A 238 -10.86 1.38 -18.98
CA ILE A 238 -9.84 0.35 -19.19
C ILE A 238 -10.35 -0.92 -18.47
N LYS A 239 -10.70 -1.93 -19.26
CA LYS A 239 -11.34 -3.15 -18.76
C LYS A 239 -10.34 -4.27 -18.57
N VAL A 240 -10.51 -5.03 -17.50
CA VAL A 240 -10.04 -6.41 -17.42
C VAL A 240 -11.01 -7.26 -18.26
N VAL A 241 -10.54 -7.77 -19.38
CA VAL A 241 -11.35 -8.59 -20.28
C VAL A 241 -11.54 -9.98 -19.68
N SER A 242 -10.45 -10.58 -19.19
CA SER A 242 -10.44 -11.84 -18.47
C SER A 242 -9.15 -12.02 -17.66
N MET A 243 -9.21 -12.89 -16.65
CA MET A 243 -8.01 -13.40 -16.00
C MET A 243 -7.89 -14.90 -16.18
N GLU A 244 -6.69 -15.41 -16.43
CA GLU A 244 -6.43 -16.83 -16.66
C GLU A 244 -5.25 -17.28 -15.81
N VAL A 245 -5.49 -18.31 -14.99
CA VAL A 245 -4.43 -18.95 -14.18
C VAL A 245 -3.56 -19.80 -15.10
N MET A 246 -2.30 -19.45 -15.22
CA MET A 246 -1.31 -20.17 -16.02
C MET A 246 -0.71 -21.31 -15.18
N ARG A 247 -0.83 -22.55 -15.68
CA ARG A 247 -0.30 -23.76 -15.02
C ARG A 247 1.00 -24.24 -15.64
#